data_f23bddc602714d19fafe54d61a75b63e
#
_entry.id   f23bddc602714d19fafe54d61a75b63e
#
_cell.length_a   1.000
_cell.length_b   1.000
_cell.length_c   1.000
_cell.angle_alpha   90.00
_cell.angle_beta   90.00
_cell.angle_gamma   90.00
#
_symmetry.space_group_name_H-M   'P 1'
#
loop_
_entity.id
_entity.type
_entity.pdbx_description
1 polymer ?
#
loop_
_entity_poly.entity_id
_entity_poly.type
_entity_poly.pdbx_seq_one_letter_code
_entity_poly.pdbx_strand_id
1 'polypeptide(L)'
;MGQNSNNPAQSRTILSTGLPSAPSPFHRFVALLQPEASEIRIILVLSIISGILYLATPLTADAVVNNFAFGGEQPVYVQALIVLAVFLMFLLGMLGVLRAGQEYAMELIQRRIFVRLTADLAFRLPRVPLEILEKHQGPELVNRFFDVVTIQKSASGLLLDGINVLFSTLIGLVVLGFYHPLLLSFAFVLLVLLVIIVFIPGRRAVRTSIDESYAKHAVVGWLEQIAMFPLLFRVSGAAEMACSRADQLALNYLAARKSHFRILLGQVIALLGLQAIASAALLSIGGWLVLRAELTLGQLVASELIVASIVAAISKLGKHLESWYDALASVEKLGYLADLPIERENGEKPVVSEKGIRVQVRGVSYTPAGGLPVLENQDLEIPPGSTLGIVSPCGQGGSALLDLLAGLREPSSGQVLLNGIDLRLWQLGELRRQVFLVRGQEIVQGSLLENIRLGRPDIGIDVVNGALECVGLQAVVQRMPDGLETLLSSGGHPLTSSQRSRLILARAIIRKPRLLLVDETLDGLEIETLEKLEAALFEAREPSTLVLVTRDPDLIRRCDRSVHLGDCHLSRPGHGSELPPRS
;
A
#
# COMPACT_ATOMS: atom_id res chain seq x y z
N MET A 1 14.59 -35.49 -0.79
CA MET A 1 14.90 -35.12 -2.17
C MET A 1 13.58 -34.73 -2.83
N GLY A 2 13.37 -33.50 -3.11
CA GLY A 2 12.19 -32.90 -3.73
C GLY A 2 12.39 -31.40 -3.76
N GLN A 3 13.13 -30.91 -4.78
CA GLN A 3 13.33 -29.47 -5.03
C GLN A 3 12.00 -28.84 -5.44
N ASN A 4 11.31 -28.19 -4.53
CA ASN A 4 10.30 -27.20 -4.88
C ASN A 4 11.01 -25.83 -4.97
N SER A 5 11.47 -25.53 -6.16
CA SER A 5 12.00 -24.22 -6.54
C SER A 5 10.84 -23.22 -6.58
N ASN A 6 10.61 -22.51 -5.46
CA ASN A 6 9.86 -21.26 -5.48
C ASN A 6 10.70 -20.22 -6.24
N ASN A 7 10.62 -20.27 -7.56
CA ASN A 7 11.25 -19.31 -8.43
C ASN A 7 10.42 -18.00 -8.41
N PRO A 8 10.97 -16.86 -7.99
CA PRO A 8 10.24 -15.57 -8.03
C PRO A 8 9.75 -15.19 -9.43
N ALA A 9 10.28 -15.83 -10.48
CA ALA A 9 9.76 -15.71 -11.84
C ALA A 9 8.37 -16.35 -12.02
N GLN A 10 8.00 -17.39 -11.24
CA GLN A 10 6.69 -18.02 -11.32
C GLN A 10 5.58 -17.17 -10.71
N SER A 11 5.89 -16.34 -9.70
CA SER A 11 4.92 -15.38 -9.15
C SER A 11 4.53 -14.29 -10.17
N ARG A 12 5.41 -13.97 -11.12
CA ARG A 12 5.10 -13.03 -12.21
C ARG A 12 4.19 -13.63 -13.28
N THR A 13 4.29 -14.92 -13.54
CA THR A 13 3.56 -15.59 -14.64
C THR A 13 2.09 -15.84 -14.29
N ILE A 14 1.75 -15.97 -13.01
CA ILE A 14 0.36 -16.19 -12.56
C ILE A 14 -0.47 -14.90 -12.58
N LEU A 15 0.18 -13.72 -12.52
CA LEU A 15 -0.49 -12.40 -12.51
C LEU A 15 -0.71 -11.79 -13.91
N SER A 16 -0.23 -12.43 -14.99
CA SER A 16 -0.26 -11.85 -16.34
C SER A 16 -1.43 -12.32 -17.22
N THR A 17 -2.28 -13.22 -16.76
CA THR A 17 -3.42 -13.71 -17.55
C THR A 17 -4.67 -12.89 -17.27
N GLY A 18 -4.87 -11.78 -18.03
CA GLY A 18 -6.16 -11.12 -18.16
C GLY A 18 -6.23 -9.63 -17.82
N LEU A 19 -5.19 -9.01 -17.27
CA LEU A 19 -5.15 -7.55 -17.09
C LEU A 19 -4.47 -6.88 -18.28
N PRO A 20 -4.95 -5.71 -18.75
CA PRO A 20 -4.23 -4.91 -19.74
C PRO A 20 -2.80 -4.68 -19.24
N SER A 21 -1.82 -4.70 -20.15
CA SER A 21 -0.39 -4.57 -19.82
C SER A 21 -0.17 -3.45 -18.80
N ALA A 22 0.22 -3.82 -17.57
CA ALA A 22 0.41 -2.86 -16.49
C ALA A 22 1.37 -1.77 -16.95
N PRO A 23 1.05 -0.47 -16.74
CA PRO A 23 1.89 0.63 -17.16
C PRO A 23 3.28 0.50 -16.50
N SER A 24 4.34 0.92 -17.22
CA SER A 24 5.69 0.82 -16.69
C SER A 24 5.85 1.61 -15.38
N PRO A 25 6.78 1.23 -14.47
CA PRO A 25 7.02 1.95 -13.21
C PRO A 25 7.26 3.44 -13.41
N PHE A 26 7.93 3.80 -14.51
CA PHE A 26 8.16 5.20 -14.89
C PHE A 26 6.85 5.96 -15.20
N HIS A 27 5.95 5.36 -15.98
CA HIS A 27 4.65 5.99 -16.28
C HIS A 27 3.81 6.16 -15.01
N ARG A 28 3.83 5.19 -14.12
CA ARG A 28 3.16 5.29 -12.81
C ARG A 28 3.73 6.40 -11.95
N PHE A 29 5.06 6.54 -11.94
CA PHE A 29 5.73 7.61 -11.20
C PHE A 29 5.33 8.99 -11.74
N VAL A 30 5.33 9.18 -13.07
CA VAL A 30 4.88 10.43 -13.70
C VAL A 30 3.40 10.70 -13.43
N ALA A 31 2.54 9.68 -13.53
CA ALA A 31 1.11 9.81 -13.23
C ALA A 31 0.86 10.20 -11.76
N LEU A 32 1.67 9.71 -10.84
CA LEU A 32 1.59 10.07 -9.42
C LEU A 32 1.91 11.55 -9.18
N LEU A 33 2.87 12.11 -9.93
CA LEU A 33 3.31 13.51 -9.83
C LEU A 33 2.48 14.48 -10.69
N GLN A 34 1.75 13.99 -11.68
CA GLN A 34 0.99 14.84 -12.62
C GLN A 34 0.03 15.84 -11.95
N PRO A 35 -0.71 15.50 -10.87
CA PRO A 35 -1.58 16.45 -10.19
C PRO A 35 -0.83 17.64 -9.56
N GLU A 36 0.46 17.45 -9.24
CA GLU A 36 1.33 18.45 -8.60
C GLU A 36 2.17 19.25 -9.63
N ALA A 37 1.75 19.26 -10.89
CA ALA A 37 2.49 19.91 -11.99
C ALA A 37 2.69 21.42 -11.78
N SER A 38 1.83 22.10 -10.99
CA SER A 38 1.99 23.52 -10.65
C SER A 38 3.21 23.76 -9.77
N GLU A 39 3.35 22.98 -8.70
CA GLU A 39 4.45 23.05 -7.74
C GLU A 39 5.77 22.60 -8.38
N ILE A 40 5.72 21.55 -9.21
CA ILE A 40 6.89 21.09 -9.98
C ILE A 40 7.39 22.18 -10.93
N ARG A 41 6.49 22.93 -11.59
CA ARG A 41 6.88 24.08 -12.43
C ARG A 41 7.56 25.18 -11.62
N ILE A 42 7.05 25.48 -10.41
CA ILE A 42 7.69 26.44 -9.51
C ILE A 42 9.12 25.98 -9.17
N ILE A 43 9.29 24.71 -8.78
CA ILE A 43 10.62 24.13 -8.50
C ILE A 43 11.53 24.25 -9.72
N LEU A 44 11.04 23.94 -10.94
CA LEU A 44 11.81 24.05 -12.16
C LEU A 44 12.29 25.50 -12.42
N VAL A 45 11.38 26.49 -12.30
CA VAL A 45 11.73 27.90 -12.49
C VAL A 45 12.77 28.35 -11.46
N LEU A 46 12.56 28.02 -10.18
CA LEU A 46 13.51 28.34 -9.11
C LEU A 46 14.85 27.64 -9.33
N SER A 47 14.87 26.41 -9.87
CA SER A 47 16.10 25.67 -10.18
C SER A 47 16.90 26.29 -11.34
N ILE A 48 16.22 26.81 -12.37
CA ILE A 48 16.88 27.53 -13.47
C ILE A 48 17.56 28.80 -12.92
N ILE A 49 16.83 29.58 -12.11
CA ILE A 49 17.39 30.80 -11.51
C ILE A 49 18.55 30.45 -10.57
N SER A 50 18.40 29.41 -9.74
CA SER A 50 19.45 28.93 -8.86
C SER A 50 20.69 28.46 -9.63
N GLY A 51 20.50 27.78 -10.77
CA GLY A 51 21.59 27.33 -11.64
C GLY A 51 22.39 28.49 -12.21
N ILE A 52 21.73 29.59 -12.60
CA ILE A 52 22.42 30.82 -13.05
C ILE A 52 23.21 31.45 -11.89
N LEU A 53 22.59 31.56 -10.71
CA LEU A 53 23.23 32.14 -9.52
C LEU A 53 24.42 31.30 -9.01
N TYR A 54 24.45 30.00 -9.31
CA TYR A 54 25.58 29.13 -8.98
C TYR A 54 26.89 29.57 -9.64
N LEU A 55 26.80 30.26 -10.80
CA LEU A 55 27.96 30.84 -11.48
C LEU A 55 28.53 32.09 -10.79
N ALA A 56 27.83 32.66 -9.81
CA ALA A 56 28.30 33.85 -9.12
C ALA A 56 29.69 33.66 -8.50
N THR A 57 29.94 32.50 -7.88
CA THR A 57 31.27 32.21 -7.28
C THR A 57 32.37 32.06 -8.31
N PRO A 58 32.26 31.23 -9.39
CA PRO A 58 33.27 31.15 -10.43
C PRO A 58 33.57 32.47 -11.16
N LEU A 59 32.52 33.24 -11.52
CA LEU A 59 32.64 34.51 -12.20
C LEU A 59 33.28 35.58 -11.31
N THR A 60 32.97 35.57 -10.01
CA THR A 60 33.62 36.45 -9.04
C THR A 60 35.10 36.10 -8.89
N ALA A 61 35.43 34.79 -8.87
CA ALA A 61 36.83 34.34 -8.82
C ALA A 61 37.61 34.77 -10.06
N ASP A 62 37.01 34.66 -11.25
CA ASP A 62 37.60 35.14 -12.52
C ASP A 62 37.91 36.66 -12.43
N ALA A 63 36.91 37.47 -11.97
CA ALA A 63 37.06 38.90 -11.82
C ALA A 63 38.17 39.27 -10.80
N VAL A 64 38.20 38.55 -9.66
CA VAL A 64 39.25 38.76 -8.64
C VAL A 64 40.63 38.46 -9.17
N VAL A 65 40.84 37.27 -9.76
CA VAL A 65 42.16 36.85 -10.25
C VAL A 65 42.66 37.78 -11.34
N ASN A 66 41.85 38.11 -12.36
CA ASN A 66 42.25 38.96 -13.45
C ASN A 66 42.55 40.42 -13.04
N ASN A 67 41.80 40.97 -12.07
CA ASN A 67 41.98 42.36 -11.63
C ASN A 67 43.07 42.52 -10.56
N PHE A 68 43.29 41.53 -9.69
CA PHE A 68 44.21 41.66 -8.55
C PHE A 68 45.56 40.98 -8.75
N ALA A 69 45.66 39.91 -9.59
CA ALA A 69 46.92 39.26 -9.85
C ALA A 69 47.93 40.18 -10.54
N PHE A 70 47.46 41.24 -11.22
CA PHE A 70 48.30 42.19 -11.99
C PHE A 70 48.22 43.65 -11.48
N GLY A 71 47.43 43.95 -10.41
CA GLY A 71 47.04 45.30 -10.05
C GLY A 71 47.89 46.04 -9.03
N GLY A 72 48.75 45.43 -8.25
CA GLY A 72 49.54 46.05 -7.18
C GLY A 72 48.67 46.60 -6.01
N GLU A 73 49.29 47.15 -4.97
CA GLU A 73 48.64 47.68 -3.74
C GLU A 73 48.01 49.08 -3.92
N GLN A 74 47.04 49.25 -4.78
CA GLN A 74 46.32 50.51 -4.89
C GLN A 74 44.99 50.49 -4.10
N PRO A 75 44.59 51.56 -3.39
CA PRO A 75 43.36 51.61 -2.58
C PRO A 75 42.07 51.39 -3.39
N VAL A 76 42.07 51.65 -4.69
CA VAL A 76 40.95 51.42 -5.60
C VAL A 76 40.65 49.92 -5.73
N TYR A 77 41.64 49.05 -5.68
CA TYR A 77 41.43 47.61 -5.76
C TYR A 77 40.81 47.05 -4.49
N VAL A 78 41.11 47.60 -3.30
CA VAL A 78 40.52 47.19 -2.04
C VAL A 78 39.03 47.56 -2.00
N GLN A 79 38.63 48.72 -2.50
CA GLN A 79 37.21 49.10 -2.63
C GLN A 79 36.46 48.19 -3.58
N ALA A 80 37.04 47.88 -4.75
CA ALA A 80 36.42 46.95 -5.72
C ALA A 80 36.25 45.55 -5.13
N LEU A 81 37.20 45.05 -4.34
CA LEU A 81 37.13 43.77 -3.66
C LEU A 81 35.99 43.75 -2.64
N ILE A 82 35.83 44.82 -1.83
CA ILE A 82 34.73 44.91 -0.85
C ILE A 82 33.37 44.90 -1.56
N VAL A 83 33.21 45.70 -2.62
CA VAL A 83 31.97 45.75 -3.40
C VAL A 83 31.65 44.38 -3.98
N LEU A 84 32.64 43.68 -4.57
CA LEU A 84 32.46 42.36 -5.15
C LEU A 84 32.10 41.30 -4.10
N ALA A 85 32.73 41.36 -2.91
CA ALA A 85 32.41 40.47 -1.80
C ALA A 85 30.99 40.70 -1.26
N VAL A 86 30.54 41.97 -1.11
CA VAL A 86 29.18 42.31 -0.68
C VAL A 86 28.16 41.85 -1.74
N PHE A 87 28.48 42.05 -3.03
CA PHE A 87 27.62 41.59 -4.13
C PHE A 87 27.51 40.04 -4.16
N LEU A 88 28.64 39.35 -4.01
CA LEU A 88 28.64 37.87 -3.90
C LEU A 88 27.82 37.39 -2.70
N MET A 89 27.97 38.05 -1.53
CA MET A 89 27.17 37.72 -0.35
C MET A 89 25.67 37.87 -0.61
N PHE A 90 25.26 38.93 -1.31
CA PHE A 90 23.87 39.14 -1.71
C PHE A 90 23.35 38.04 -2.64
N LEU A 91 24.12 37.69 -3.67
CA LEU A 91 23.75 36.62 -4.62
C LEU A 91 23.66 35.25 -3.94
N LEU A 92 24.59 34.90 -3.05
CA LEU A 92 24.54 33.66 -2.28
C LEU A 92 23.37 33.66 -1.27
N GLY A 93 23.06 34.82 -0.64
CA GLY A 93 21.87 34.98 0.19
C GLY A 93 20.58 34.73 -0.60
N MET A 94 20.49 35.31 -1.82
CA MET A 94 19.35 35.08 -2.71
C MET A 94 19.25 33.60 -3.12
N LEU A 95 20.38 32.93 -3.42
CA LEU A 95 20.40 31.48 -3.68
C LEU A 95 19.85 30.68 -2.49
N GLY A 96 20.19 31.07 -1.26
CA GLY A 96 19.66 30.45 -0.04
C GLY A 96 18.13 30.58 0.06
N VAL A 97 17.59 31.78 -0.24
CA VAL A 97 16.13 32.02 -0.25
C VAL A 97 15.44 31.18 -1.32
N LEU A 98 16.00 31.08 -2.53
CA LEU A 98 15.43 30.26 -3.60
C LEU A 98 15.41 28.78 -3.22
N ARG A 99 16.48 28.28 -2.59
CA ARG A 99 16.52 26.91 -2.09
C ARG A 99 15.46 26.65 -1.01
N ALA A 100 15.29 27.58 -0.06
CA ALA A 100 14.24 27.48 0.94
C ALA A 100 12.84 27.43 0.29
N GLY A 101 12.62 28.22 -0.77
CA GLY A 101 11.39 28.18 -1.56
C GLY A 101 11.15 26.84 -2.27
N GLN A 102 12.21 26.24 -2.82
CA GLN A 102 12.15 24.91 -3.43
C GLN A 102 11.81 23.84 -2.39
N GLU A 103 12.45 23.84 -1.22
CA GLU A 103 12.18 22.92 -0.12
C GLU A 103 10.72 23.05 0.35
N TYR A 104 10.21 24.28 0.49
CA TYR A 104 8.82 24.52 0.87
C TYR A 104 7.83 23.96 -0.16
N ALA A 105 8.07 24.19 -1.45
CA ALA A 105 7.23 23.66 -2.51
C ALA A 105 7.25 22.12 -2.52
N MET A 106 8.41 21.52 -2.28
CA MET A 106 8.55 20.06 -2.21
C MET A 106 7.82 19.46 -1.01
N GLU A 107 7.88 20.12 0.15
CA GLU A 107 7.14 19.68 1.34
C GLU A 107 5.62 19.68 1.08
N LEU A 108 5.10 20.66 0.35
CA LEU A 108 3.68 20.68 -0.05
C LEU A 108 3.33 19.48 -0.93
N ILE A 109 4.17 19.14 -1.91
CA ILE A 109 3.99 17.97 -2.78
C ILE A 109 3.94 16.69 -1.94
N GLN A 110 4.88 16.51 -1.01
CA GLN A 110 4.96 15.33 -0.14
C GLN A 110 3.67 15.16 0.68
N ARG A 111 3.21 16.24 1.33
CA ARG A 111 1.97 16.23 2.13
C ARG A 111 0.75 15.84 1.30
N ARG A 112 0.61 16.44 0.11
CA ARG A 112 -0.52 16.14 -0.78
C ARG A 112 -0.51 14.71 -1.28
N ILE A 113 0.66 14.18 -1.68
CA ILE A 113 0.80 12.77 -2.10
C ILE A 113 0.37 11.84 -0.97
N PHE A 114 0.84 12.09 0.27
CA PHE A 114 0.49 11.25 1.42
C PHE A 114 -1.02 11.23 1.67
N VAL A 115 -1.65 12.41 1.77
CA VAL A 115 -3.08 12.53 2.04
C VAL A 115 -3.91 11.89 0.93
N ARG A 116 -3.55 12.12 -0.34
CA ARG A 116 -4.26 11.55 -1.48
C ARG A 116 -4.18 10.02 -1.50
N LEU A 117 -3.00 9.45 -1.30
CA LEU A 117 -2.83 8.00 -1.28
C LEU A 117 -3.51 7.36 -0.07
N THR A 118 -3.46 8.00 1.09
CA THR A 118 -4.18 7.54 2.29
C THR A 118 -5.68 7.51 2.02
N ALA A 119 -6.24 8.58 1.44
CA ALA A 119 -7.65 8.65 1.12
C ALA A 119 -8.07 7.61 0.05
N ASP A 120 -7.26 7.43 -1.00
CA ASP A 120 -7.54 6.43 -2.04
C ASP A 120 -7.52 5.00 -1.47
N LEU A 121 -6.54 4.65 -0.65
CA LEU A 121 -6.48 3.34 -0.01
C LEU A 121 -7.59 3.12 1.02
N ALA A 122 -7.92 4.13 1.84
CA ALA A 122 -9.03 4.06 2.77
C ALA A 122 -10.38 3.87 2.06
N PHE A 123 -10.52 4.42 0.85
CA PHE A 123 -11.69 4.21 -0.01
C PHE A 123 -11.71 2.82 -0.64
N ARG A 124 -10.56 2.33 -1.16
CA ARG A 124 -10.45 1.07 -1.91
C ARG A 124 -10.49 -0.17 -1.03
N LEU A 125 -9.69 -0.21 0.05
CA LEU A 125 -9.52 -1.42 0.86
C LEU A 125 -10.84 -2.08 1.32
N PRO A 126 -11.86 -1.33 1.79
CA PRO A 126 -13.15 -1.93 2.15
C PRO A 126 -13.99 -2.40 0.95
N ARG A 127 -13.55 -2.08 -0.29
CA ARG A 127 -14.26 -2.38 -1.55
C ARG A 127 -13.52 -3.39 -2.42
N VAL A 128 -12.39 -3.91 -1.96
CA VAL A 128 -11.68 -4.99 -2.66
C VAL A 128 -12.46 -6.28 -2.46
N PRO A 129 -12.74 -7.09 -3.51
CA PRO A 129 -13.37 -8.39 -3.38
C PRO A 129 -12.65 -9.29 -2.39
N LEU A 130 -13.42 -9.99 -1.55
CA LEU A 130 -12.90 -10.82 -0.45
C LEU A 130 -11.88 -11.87 -0.93
N GLU A 131 -12.13 -12.47 -2.10
CA GLU A 131 -11.23 -13.47 -2.71
C GLU A 131 -9.82 -12.97 -2.97
N ILE A 132 -9.69 -11.67 -3.27
CA ILE A 132 -8.39 -11.02 -3.50
C ILE A 132 -7.67 -10.78 -2.18
N LEU A 133 -8.39 -10.30 -1.17
CA LEU A 133 -7.83 -10.09 0.17
C LEU A 133 -7.37 -11.40 0.82
N GLU A 134 -8.14 -12.48 0.64
CA GLU A 134 -7.77 -13.82 1.12
C GLU A 134 -6.51 -14.35 0.42
N LYS A 135 -6.39 -14.14 -0.89
CA LYS A 135 -5.23 -14.59 -1.69
C LYS A 135 -3.94 -13.87 -1.31
N HIS A 136 -4.03 -12.59 -0.93
CA HIS A 136 -2.86 -11.71 -0.76
C HIS A 136 -2.60 -11.29 0.69
N GLN A 137 -3.29 -11.88 1.67
CA GLN A 137 -3.14 -11.53 3.09
C GLN A 137 -3.22 -10.01 3.32
N GLY A 138 -4.42 -9.49 3.59
CA GLY A 138 -4.73 -8.06 3.71
C GLY A 138 -3.69 -7.21 4.46
N PRO A 139 -3.17 -7.62 5.64
CA PRO A 139 -2.13 -6.87 6.36
C PRO A 139 -0.84 -6.68 5.55
N GLU A 140 -0.38 -7.69 4.80
CA GLU A 140 0.81 -7.58 3.94
C GLU A 140 0.61 -6.52 2.84
N LEU A 141 -0.61 -6.43 2.28
CA LEU A 141 -0.94 -5.39 1.31
C LEU A 141 -0.81 -3.98 1.90
N VAL A 142 -1.26 -3.77 3.13
CA VAL A 142 -1.20 -2.47 3.80
C VAL A 142 0.24 -2.05 4.09
N ASN A 143 1.13 -2.99 4.39
CA ASN A 143 2.55 -2.68 4.62
C ASN A 143 3.24 -2.06 3.40
N ARG A 144 2.76 -2.35 2.20
CA ARG A 144 3.26 -1.70 0.99
C ARG A 144 2.97 -0.20 0.96
N PHE A 145 2.02 0.29 1.77
CA PHE A 145 1.76 1.71 1.93
C PHE A 145 2.99 2.47 2.47
N PHE A 146 3.84 1.85 3.29
CA PHE A 146 5.05 2.50 3.79
C PHE A 146 6.06 2.85 2.68
N ASP A 147 5.94 2.23 1.50
CA ASP A 147 6.71 2.62 0.32
C ASP A 147 6.38 4.05 -0.15
N VAL A 148 5.24 4.64 0.26
CA VAL A 148 4.91 6.06 0.04
C VAL A 148 5.99 6.97 0.60
N VAL A 149 6.50 6.68 1.81
CA VAL A 149 7.56 7.47 2.45
C VAL A 149 8.86 7.41 1.64
N THR A 150 9.16 6.23 1.06
CA THR A 150 10.31 6.06 0.17
C THR A 150 10.13 6.88 -1.11
N ILE A 151 8.95 6.85 -1.73
CA ILE A 151 8.62 7.66 -2.91
C ILE A 151 8.76 9.15 -2.60
N GLN A 152 8.23 9.63 -1.47
CA GLN A 152 8.33 11.03 -1.06
C GLN A 152 9.78 11.49 -0.92
N LYS A 153 10.60 10.73 -0.18
CA LYS A 153 12.04 11.03 0.02
C LYS A 153 12.81 11.00 -1.29
N SER A 154 12.57 9.98 -2.10
CA SER A 154 13.26 9.84 -3.39
C SER A 154 12.83 10.91 -4.40
N ALA A 155 11.53 11.23 -4.47
CA ALA A 155 11.02 12.31 -5.31
C ALA A 155 11.61 13.66 -4.88
N SER A 156 11.73 13.91 -3.57
CA SER A 156 12.37 15.13 -3.04
C SER A 156 13.82 15.23 -3.50
N GLY A 157 14.63 14.21 -3.26
CA GLY A 157 16.02 14.20 -3.69
C GLY A 157 16.20 14.40 -5.20
N LEU A 158 15.34 13.79 -6.01
CA LEU A 158 15.39 13.90 -7.47
C LEU A 158 14.92 15.27 -7.98
N LEU A 159 13.83 15.81 -7.45
CA LEU A 159 13.26 17.09 -7.89
C LEU A 159 14.09 18.28 -7.40
N LEU A 160 14.62 18.23 -6.18
CA LEU A 160 15.44 19.32 -5.65
C LEU A 160 16.89 19.22 -6.12
N ASP A 161 17.57 18.16 -5.71
CA ASP A 161 19.01 18.03 -6.00
C ASP A 161 19.27 17.63 -7.45
N GLY A 162 18.52 16.65 -7.98
CA GLY A 162 18.72 16.14 -9.34
C GLY A 162 18.49 17.22 -10.40
N ILE A 163 17.44 18.01 -10.27
CA ILE A 163 17.14 19.11 -11.19
C ILE A 163 18.17 20.24 -11.05
N ASN A 164 18.55 20.61 -9.82
CA ASN A 164 19.58 21.63 -9.58
C ASN A 164 20.94 21.20 -10.16
N VAL A 165 21.33 19.92 -9.98
CA VAL A 165 22.53 19.34 -10.59
C VAL A 165 22.46 19.42 -12.10
N LEU A 166 21.34 19.07 -12.70
CA LEU A 166 21.17 19.12 -14.16
C LEU A 166 21.34 20.55 -14.70
N PHE A 167 20.63 21.53 -14.12
CA PHE A 167 20.71 22.92 -14.59
C PHE A 167 22.07 23.54 -14.31
N SER A 168 22.65 23.37 -13.13
CA SER A 168 23.98 23.90 -12.82
C SER A 168 25.06 23.31 -13.73
N THR A 169 24.97 22.02 -14.05
CA THR A 169 25.86 21.35 -15.00
C THR A 169 25.69 21.93 -16.40
N LEU A 170 24.44 22.01 -16.91
CA LEU A 170 24.18 22.52 -18.25
C LEU A 170 24.63 23.97 -18.42
N ILE A 171 24.33 24.83 -17.45
CA ILE A 171 24.74 26.25 -17.47
C ILE A 171 26.26 26.36 -17.33
N GLY A 172 26.89 25.57 -16.46
CA GLY A 172 28.35 25.53 -16.34
C GLY A 172 29.04 25.11 -17.64
N LEU A 173 28.51 24.11 -18.35
CA LEU A 173 29.00 23.68 -19.64
C LEU A 173 28.89 24.76 -20.73
N VAL A 174 27.80 25.50 -20.75
CA VAL A 174 27.59 26.63 -21.66
C VAL A 174 28.64 27.73 -21.39
N VAL A 175 28.93 28.08 -20.13
CA VAL A 175 29.93 29.09 -19.78
C VAL A 175 31.33 28.61 -20.16
N LEU A 176 31.68 27.35 -19.94
CA LEU A 176 32.95 26.78 -20.41
C LEU A 176 33.11 26.90 -21.94
N GLY A 177 31.98 26.73 -22.65
CA GLY A 177 31.95 26.90 -24.11
C GLY A 177 32.24 28.33 -24.59
N PHE A 178 31.81 29.34 -23.83
CA PHE A 178 32.10 30.74 -24.10
C PHE A 178 33.59 31.10 -23.84
N TYR A 179 34.27 30.40 -22.95
CA TYR A 179 35.68 30.64 -22.69
C TYR A 179 36.57 30.11 -23.84
N HIS A 180 36.33 28.84 -24.27
CA HIS A 180 37.10 28.29 -25.36
C HIS A 180 36.41 27.06 -26.03
N PRO A 181 36.47 26.90 -27.40
CA PRO A 181 35.83 25.77 -28.11
C PRO A 181 36.32 24.39 -27.65
N LEU A 182 37.61 24.24 -27.29
CA LEU A 182 38.12 22.97 -26.75
C LEU A 182 37.51 22.61 -25.41
N LEU A 183 37.21 23.60 -24.55
CA LEU A 183 36.52 23.37 -23.29
C LEU A 183 35.05 22.93 -23.53
N LEU A 184 34.39 23.47 -24.56
CA LEU A 184 33.06 23.02 -24.98
C LEU A 184 33.08 21.57 -25.45
N SER A 185 34.05 21.19 -26.28
CA SER A 185 34.20 19.81 -26.76
C SER A 185 34.47 18.84 -25.62
N PHE A 186 35.33 19.21 -24.69
CA PHE A 186 35.59 18.46 -23.47
C PHE A 186 34.32 18.28 -22.65
N ALA A 187 33.57 19.35 -22.44
CA ALA A 187 32.31 19.35 -21.70
C ALA A 187 31.24 18.44 -22.34
N PHE A 188 31.15 18.45 -23.66
CA PHE A 188 30.26 17.58 -24.43
C PHE A 188 30.63 16.10 -24.27
N VAL A 189 31.90 15.75 -24.37
CA VAL A 189 32.40 14.38 -24.16
C VAL A 189 32.09 13.92 -22.74
N LEU A 190 32.30 14.78 -21.72
CA LEU A 190 32.01 14.50 -20.34
C LEU A 190 30.50 14.20 -20.14
N LEU A 191 29.61 14.99 -20.73
CA LEU A 191 28.17 14.80 -20.69
C LEU A 191 27.77 13.46 -21.34
N VAL A 192 28.32 13.14 -22.51
CA VAL A 192 28.01 11.87 -23.18
C VAL A 192 28.46 10.68 -22.34
N LEU A 193 29.67 10.71 -21.77
CA LEU A 193 30.17 9.65 -20.89
C LEU A 193 29.29 9.50 -19.64
N LEU A 194 28.84 10.61 -19.05
CA LEU A 194 27.91 10.61 -17.91
C LEU A 194 26.60 9.89 -18.26
N VAL A 195 26.00 10.25 -19.41
CA VAL A 195 24.75 9.61 -19.87
C VAL A 195 24.95 8.10 -20.08
N ILE A 196 26.07 7.70 -20.67
CA ILE A 196 26.42 6.28 -20.89
C ILE A 196 26.49 5.53 -19.56
N ILE A 197 27.20 6.07 -18.55
CA ILE A 197 27.38 5.45 -17.22
C ILE A 197 26.04 5.31 -16.48
N VAL A 198 25.14 6.27 -16.66
CA VAL A 198 23.84 6.27 -15.98
C VAL A 198 22.85 5.33 -16.66
N PHE A 199 22.68 5.44 -17.97
CA PHE A 199 21.56 4.80 -18.67
C PHE A 199 21.84 3.35 -19.11
N ILE A 200 23.09 2.97 -19.42
CA ILE A 200 23.38 1.59 -19.86
C ILE A 200 23.07 0.57 -18.74
N PRO A 201 23.58 0.69 -17.51
CA PRO A 201 23.25 -0.25 -16.45
C PRO A 201 21.88 0.01 -15.82
N GLY A 202 21.25 1.17 -16.07
CA GLY A 202 20.02 1.62 -15.40
C GLY A 202 18.86 0.62 -15.46
N ARG A 203 18.61 -0.01 -16.62
CA ARG A 203 17.55 -1.01 -16.78
C ARG A 203 17.76 -2.24 -15.89
N ARG A 204 19.01 -2.67 -15.72
CA ARG A 204 19.35 -3.80 -14.82
C ARG A 204 19.25 -3.37 -13.37
N ALA A 205 19.67 -2.15 -13.04
CA ALA A 205 19.58 -1.60 -11.71
C ALA A 205 18.13 -1.50 -11.22
N VAL A 206 17.20 -1.00 -12.03
CA VAL A 206 15.75 -0.97 -11.71
C VAL A 206 15.22 -2.37 -11.40
N ARG A 207 15.54 -3.35 -12.26
CA ARG A 207 15.06 -4.72 -12.06
C ARG A 207 15.58 -5.33 -10.76
N THR A 208 16.87 -5.19 -10.48
CA THR A 208 17.47 -5.73 -9.24
C THR A 208 16.99 -5.00 -7.98
N SER A 209 16.68 -3.70 -8.05
CA SER A 209 16.06 -2.95 -6.94
C SER A 209 14.65 -3.47 -6.66
N ILE A 210 13.85 -3.75 -7.68
CA ILE A 210 12.53 -4.35 -7.53
C ILE A 210 12.64 -5.73 -6.87
N ASP A 211 13.55 -6.60 -7.34
CA ASP A 211 13.74 -7.94 -6.80
C ASP A 211 14.19 -7.89 -5.32
N GLU A 212 15.12 -6.97 -4.96
CA GLU A 212 15.53 -6.71 -3.58
C GLU A 212 14.36 -6.27 -2.70
N SER A 213 13.53 -5.38 -3.22
CA SER A 213 12.40 -4.84 -2.51
C SER A 213 11.34 -5.92 -2.22
N TYR A 214 11.07 -6.83 -3.15
CA TYR A 214 10.18 -7.98 -2.88
C TYR A 214 10.78 -8.94 -1.83
N ALA A 215 12.07 -9.22 -1.90
CA ALA A 215 12.73 -10.07 -0.90
C ALA A 215 12.67 -9.45 0.52
N LYS A 216 12.85 -8.13 0.66
CA LYS A 216 12.68 -7.40 1.90
C LYS A 216 11.27 -7.57 2.50
N HIS A 217 10.23 -7.41 1.66
CA HIS A 217 8.83 -7.54 2.12
C HIS A 217 8.48 -8.99 2.50
N ALA A 218 9.08 -9.99 1.86
CA ALA A 218 8.89 -11.39 2.24
C ALA A 218 9.42 -11.67 3.67
N VAL A 219 10.53 -11.05 4.07
CA VAL A 219 11.03 -11.12 5.46
C VAL A 219 10.02 -10.49 6.43
N VAL A 220 9.55 -9.26 6.11
CA VAL A 220 8.58 -8.56 6.96
C VAL A 220 7.29 -9.36 7.09
N GLY A 221 6.72 -9.85 5.99
CA GLY A 221 5.50 -10.66 5.99
C GLY A 221 5.64 -11.93 6.83
N TRP A 222 6.82 -12.56 6.87
CA TRP A 222 7.06 -13.70 7.76
C TRP A 222 7.07 -13.29 9.23
N LEU A 223 7.73 -12.19 9.58
CA LEU A 223 7.76 -11.68 10.96
C LEU A 223 6.36 -11.28 11.45
N GLU A 224 5.53 -10.74 10.58
CA GLU A 224 4.12 -10.45 10.87
C GLU A 224 3.32 -11.71 11.17
N GLN A 225 3.50 -12.79 10.39
CA GLN A 225 2.85 -14.07 10.68
C GLN A 225 3.25 -14.61 12.05
N ILE A 226 4.54 -14.52 12.43
CA ILE A 226 5.00 -14.91 13.76
C ILE A 226 4.33 -14.05 14.84
N ALA A 227 4.22 -12.73 14.61
CA ALA A 227 3.59 -11.81 15.56
C ALA A 227 2.08 -11.99 15.66
N MET A 228 1.42 -12.36 14.55
CA MET A 228 -0.03 -12.60 14.50
C MET A 228 -0.43 -13.90 15.22
N PHE A 229 0.41 -14.93 15.19
CA PHE A 229 0.13 -16.24 15.77
C PHE A 229 1.13 -16.67 16.86
N PRO A 230 1.35 -15.85 17.92
CA PRO A 230 2.41 -16.10 18.91
C PRO A 230 2.19 -17.41 19.69
N LEU A 231 0.94 -17.79 19.94
CA LEU A 231 0.62 -19.04 20.64
C LEU A 231 1.00 -20.27 19.82
N LEU A 232 0.79 -20.24 18.51
CA LEU A 232 1.15 -21.33 17.60
C LEU A 232 2.64 -21.67 17.74
N PHE A 233 3.51 -20.65 17.66
CA PHE A 233 4.96 -20.87 17.71
C PHE A 233 5.47 -21.22 19.10
N ARG A 234 4.79 -20.77 20.18
CA ARG A 234 5.18 -21.10 21.57
C ARG A 234 4.76 -22.50 21.99
N VAL A 235 3.51 -22.88 21.70
CA VAL A 235 2.93 -24.15 22.19
C VAL A 235 3.39 -25.34 21.34
N SER A 236 3.57 -25.16 20.04
CA SER A 236 3.97 -26.25 19.13
C SER A 236 5.48 -26.54 19.11
N GLY A 237 6.30 -25.78 19.85
CA GLY A 237 7.76 -25.91 19.77
C GLY A 237 8.36 -25.46 18.42
N ALA A 238 7.61 -24.74 17.61
CA ALA A 238 7.97 -24.35 16.24
C ALA A 238 8.93 -23.15 16.16
N ALA A 239 9.55 -22.74 17.27
CA ALA A 239 10.47 -21.60 17.30
C ALA A 239 11.69 -21.80 16.39
N GLU A 240 12.26 -23.00 16.35
CA GLU A 240 13.38 -23.31 15.45
C GLU A 240 12.99 -23.23 13.98
N MET A 241 11.81 -23.72 13.62
CA MET A 241 11.26 -23.60 12.25
C MET A 241 11.04 -22.12 11.89
N ALA A 242 10.54 -21.31 12.83
CA ALA A 242 10.34 -19.89 12.62
C ALA A 242 11.66 -19.16 12.34
N CYS A 243 12.70 -19.45 13.11
CA CYS A 243 14.05 -18.93 12.93
C CYS A 243 14.66 -19.40 11.59
N SER A 244 14.63 -20.70 11.32
CA SER A 244 15.19 -21.28 10.09
C SER A 244 14.57 -20.68 8.83
N ARG A 245 13.24 -20.45 8.84
CA ARG A 245 12.57 -19.81 7.71
C ARG A 245 12.91 -18.31 7.60
N ALA A 246 13.05 -17.61 8.72
CA ALA A 246 13.51 -16.22 8.74
C ALA A 246 14.93 -16.10 8.16
N ASP A 247 15.86 -17.00 8.56
CA ASP A 247 17.21 -17.05 8.03
C ASP A 247 17.23 -17.29 6.51
N GLN A 248 16.41 -18.21 6.03
CA GLN A 248 16.32 -18.48 4.59
C GLN A 248 15.82 -17.27 3.80
N LEU A 249 14.80 -16.56 4.30
CA LEU A 249 14.31 -15.33 3.70
C LEU A 249 15.35 -14.21 3.77
N ALA A 250 16.08 -14.09 4.87
CA ALA A 250 17.18 -13.13 5.02
C ALA A 250 18.32 -13.43 4.03
N LEU A 251 18.69 -14.69 3.82
CA LEU A 251 19.68 -15.09 2.82
C LEU A 251 19.22 -14.70 1.39
N ASN A 252 17.96 -14.90 1.07
CA ASN A 252 17.40 -14.49 -0.22
C ASN A 252 17.48 -12.96 -0.40
N TYR A 253 17.13 -12.19 0.65
CA TYR A 253 17.28 -10.73 0.63
C TYR A 253 18.74 -10.32 0.44
N LEU A 254 19.68 -10.90 1.17
CA LEU A 254 21.11 -10.60 1.05
C LEU A 254 21.65 -10.92 -0.36
N ALA A 255 21.18 -12.00 -1.00
CA ALA A 255 21.54 -12.33 -2.38
C ALA A 255 21.02 -11.28 -3.38
N ALA A 256 19.76 -10.85 -3.22
CA ALA A 256 19.17 -9.79 -4.04
C ALA A 256 19.88 -8.45 -3.82
N ARG A 257 20.12 -8.05 -2.57
CA ARG A 257 20.88 -6.84 -2.19
C ARG A 257 22.28 -6.85 -2.78
N LYS A 258 23.01 -7.97 -2.68
CA LYS A 258 24.34 -8.11 -3.27
C LYS A 258 24.33 -7.93 -4.79
N SER A 259 23.30 -8.46 -5.46
CA SER A 259 23.15 -8.30 -6.92
C SER A 259 22.92 -6.85 -7.31
N HIS A 260 22.01 -6.15 -6.61
CA HIS A 260 21.71 -4.73 -6.83
C HIS A 260 22.94 -3.86 -6.52
N PHE A 261 23.54 -4.05 -5.34
CA PHE A 261 24.71 -3.28 -4.90
C PHE A 261 25.90 -3.39 -5.84
N ARG A 262 26.14 -4.55 -6.48
CA ARG A 262 27.21 -4.73 -7.46
C ARG A 262 27.05 -3.78 -8.66
N ILE A 263 25.82 -3.55 -9.12
CA ILE A 263 25.54 -2.64 -10.22
C ILE A 263 25.75 -1.20 -9.77
N LEU A 264 25.21 -0.82 -8.61
CA LEU A 264 25.40 0.51 -8.02
C LEU A 264 26.87 0.83 -7.79
N LEU A 265 27.62 -0.10 -7.19
CA LEU A 265 29.06 0.08 -6.95
C LEU A 265 29.83 0.28 -8.26
N GLY A 266 29.48 -0.48 -9.29
CA GLY A 266 30.05 -0.30 -10.62
C GLY A 266 29.80 1.11 -11.20
N GLN A 267 28.57 1.62 -11.05
CA GLN A 267 28.23 2.99 -11.47
C GLN A 267 28.99 4.04 -10.64
N VAL A 268 29.04 3.88 -9.31
CA VAL A 268 29.77 4.80 -8.43
C VAL A 268 31.27 4.84 -8.78
N ILE A 269 31.90 3.68 -8.99
CA ILE A 269 33.33 3.61 -9.38
C ILE A 269 33.53 4.28 -10.74
N ALA A 270 32.66 4.06 -11.72
CA ALA A 270 32.74 4.69 -13.03
C ALA A 270 32.56 6.21 -12.94
N LEU A 271 31.66 6.71 -12.12
CA LEU A 271 31.45 8.15 -11.88
C LEU A 271 32.67 8.80 -11.21
N LEU A 272 33.22 8.16 -10.16
CA LEU A 272 34.44 8.64 -9.49
C LEU A 272 35.65 8.63 -10.42
N GLY A 273 35.78 7.59 -11.26
CA GLY A 273 36.80 7.52 -12.30
C GLY A 273 36.65 8.64 -13.34
N LEU A 274 35.42 8.88 -13.81
CA LEU A 274 35.10 9.99 -14.71
C LEU A 274 35.48 11.34 -14.09
N GLN A 275 35.19 11.51 -12.80
CA GLN A 275 35.57 12.70 -12.03
C GLN A 275 37.08 12.92 -12.04
N ALA A 276 37.85 11.91 -11.67
CA ALA A 276 39.30 12.03 -11.61
C ALA A 276 39.92 12.37 -12.99
N ILE A 277 39.40 11.71 -14.04
CA ILE A 277 39.85 11.97 -15.43
C ILE A 277 39.45 13.40 -15.84
N ALA A 278 38.22 13.84 -15.52
CA ALA A 278 37.73 15.16 -15.88
C ALA A 278 38.56 16.28 -15.23
N SER A 279 38.87 16.22 -13.94
CA SER A 279 39.70 17.20 -13.26
C SER A 279 41.14 17.24 -13.81
N ALA A 280 41.75 16.09 -13.99
CA ALA A 280 43.11 16.02 -14.55
C ALA A 280 43.19 16.54 -16.00
N ALA A 281 42.21 16.17 -16.83
CA ALA A 281 42.17 16.62 -18.23
C ALA A 281 41.90 18.13 -18.32
N LEU A 282 41.01 18.67 -17.48
CA LEU A 282 40.73 20.11 -17.47
C LEU A 282 41.97 20.92 -17.08
N LEU A 283 42.66 20.52 -16.01
CA LEU A 283 43.87 21.19 -15.55
C LEU A 283 44.96 21.15 -16.63
N SER A 284 45.12 20.02 -17.33
CA SER A 284 46.11 19.87 -18.40
C SER A 284 45.76 20.69 -19.64
N ILE A 285 44.50 20.62 -20.11
CA ILE A 285 44.04 21.38 -21.29
C ILE A 285 44.01 22.87 -20.98
N GLY A 286 43.44 23.27 -19.84
CA GLY A 286 43.32 24.67 -19.43
C GLY A 286 44.69 25.30 -19.18
N GLY A 287 45.59 24.60 -18.50
CA GLY A 287 46.97 25.03 -18.31
C GLY A 287 47.72 25.23 -19.63
N TRP A 288 47.55 24.31 -20.60
CA TRP A 288 48.12 24.43 -21.94
C TRP A 288 47.57 25.65 -22.72
N LEU A 289 46.27 25.93 -22.60
CA LEU A 289 45.63 27.12 -23.19
C LEU A 289 46.12 28.43 -22.57
N VAL A 290 46.37 28.45 -21.27
CA VAL A 290 46.98 29.62 -20.60
C VAL A 290 48.42 29.86 -21.10
N LEU A 291 49.23 28.81 -21.25
CA LEU A 291 50.57 28.94 -21.81
C LEU A 291 50.58 29.45 -23.25
N ARG A 292 49.50 29.22 -24.02
CA ARG A 292 49.29 29.77 -25.37
C ARG A 292 48.69 31.18 -25.38
N ALA A 293 48.41 31.76 -24.22
CA ALA A 293 47.69 33.02 -24.07
C ALA A 293 46.28 33.04 -24.73
N GLU A 294 45.67 31.87 -24.90
CA GLU A 294 44.30 31.70 -25.41
C GLU A 294 43.26 31.75 -24.27
N LEU A 295 43.70 31.61 -23.01
CA LEU A 295 42.91 31.78 -21.79
C LEU A 295 43.62 32.67 -20.80
N THR A 296 42.85 33.45 -20.02
CA THR A 296 43.40 34.21 -18.88
C THR A 296 43.54 33.29 -17.65
N LEU A 297 44.38 33.69 -16.70
CA LEU A 297 44.55 32.97 -15.44
C LEU A 297 43.23 32.92 -14.64
N GLY A 298 42.44 34.00 -14.67
CA GLY A 298 41.11 34.08 -14.04
C GLY A 298 40.12 33.09 -14.67
N GLN A 299 40.07 33.04 -15.98
CA GLN A 299 39.25 32.06 -16.71
C GLN A 299 39.64 30.62 -16.42
N LEU A 300 40.91 30.31 -16.23
CA LEU A 300 41.38 28.99 -15.81
C LEU A 300 40.81 28.65 -14.42
N VAL A 301 40.95 29.57 -13.44
CA VAL A 301 40.43 29.38 -12.07
C VAL A 301 38.91 29.22 -12.08
N ALA A 302 38.19 30.04 -12.83
CA ALA A 302 36.75 29.94 -12.98
C ALA A 302 36.34 28.61 -13.61
N SER A 303 37.05 28.17 -14.65
CA SER A 303 36.81 26.86 -15.31
C SER A 303 36.99 25.70 -14.33
N GLU A 304 38.06 25.75 -13.50
CA GLU A 304 38.33 24.76 -12.47
C GLU A 304 37.21 24.72 -11.42
N LEU A 305 36.70 25.87 -10.94
CA LEU A 305 35.59 25.95 -10.02
C LEU A 305 34.28 25.42 -10.63
N ILE A 306 34.01 25.70 -11.91
CA ILE A 306 32.84 25.17 -12.62
C ILE A 306 32.93 23.66 -12.72
N VAL A 307 34.05 23.12 -13.16
CA VAL A 307 34.25 21.68 -13.31
C VAL A 307 34.26 20.99 -11.95
N ALA A 308 34.89 21.59 -10.91
CA ALA A 308 34.82 21.08 -9.56
C ALA A 308 33.35 20.99 -9.03
N SER A 309 32.52 21.97 -9.38
CA SER A 309 31.08 21.95 -9.04
C SER A 309 30.33 20.83 -9.81
N ILE A 310 30.58 20.66 -11.10
CA ILE A 310 30.03 19.57 -11.92
C ILE A 310 30.46 18.22 -11.37
N VAL A 311 31.72 18.09 -11.03
CA VAL A 311 32.31 16.90 -10.44
C VAL A 311 31.72 16.55 -9.08
N ALA A 312 31.52 17.54 -8.19
CA ALA A 312 30.84 17.36 -6.93
C ALA A 312 29.38 16.92 -7.13
N ALA A 313 28.73 17.46 -8.15
CA ALA A 313 27.38 17.06 -8.55
C ALA A 313 27.36 15.59 -9.07
N ILE A 314 28.32 15.20 -9.88
CA ILE A 314 28.50 13.81 -10.38
C ILE A 314 28.72 12.85 -9.21
N SER A 315 29.52 13.22 -8.20
CA SER A 315 29.77 12.39 -7.01
C SER A 315 28.49 12.07 -6.24
N LYS A 316 27.54 13.03 -6.21
CA LYS A 316 26.22 12.83 -5.58
C LYS A 316 25.27 12.01 -6.45
N LEU A 317 25.53 11.91 -7.75
CA LEU A 317 24.65 11.24 -8.70
C LEU A 317 24.44 9.75 -8.37
N GLY A 318 25.44 9.08 -7.80
CA GLY A 318 25.32 7.70 -7.33
C GLY A 318 24.19 7.51 -6.33
N LYS A 319 24.06 8.43 -5.34
CA LYS A 319 22.98 8.44 -4.36
C LYS A 319 21.63 8.77 -5.00
N HIS A 320 21.58 9.69 -5.95
CA HIS A 320 20.36 10.02 -6.67
C HIS A 320 19.89 8.87 -7.57
N LEU A 321 20.81 8.10 -8.15
CA LEU A 321 20.47 6.89 -8.90
C LEU A 321 19.88 5.80 -7.99
N GLU A 322 20.48 5.56 -6.81
CA GLU A 322 19.91 4.65 -5.82
C GLU A 322 18.49 5.09 -5.45
N SER A 323 18.31 6.36 -5.07
CA SER A 323 16.99 6.92 -4.75
C SER A 323 15.99 6.80 -5.92
N TRP A 324 16.45 6.95 -7.15
CA TRP A 324 15.62 6.77 -8.34
C TRP A 324 15.15 5.33 -8.50
N TYR A 325 16.05 4.36 -8.34
CA TYR A 325 15.71 2.95 -8.44
C TYR A 325 14.75 2.53 -7.33
N ASP A 326 14.98 3.01 -6.10
CA ASP A 326 14.09 2.79 -4.97
C ASP A 326 12.71 3.42 -5.18
N ALA A 327 12.65 4.62 -5.75
CA ALA A 327 11.37 5.26 -6.11
C ALA A 327 10.59 4.43 -7.12
N LEU A 328 11.25 3.94 -8.18
CA LEU A 328 10.59 3.10 -9.20
C LEU A 328 10.12 1.76 -8.63
N ALA A 329 10.91 1.13 -7.77
CA ALA A 329 10.54 -0.10 -7.08
C ALA A 329 9.35 0.11 -6.14
N SER A 330 9.34 1.21 -5.40
CA SER A 330 8.25 1.57 -4.48
C SER A 330 6.96 1.94 -5.23
N VAL A 331 7.07 2.64 -6.36
CA VAL A 331 5.93 2.97 -7.23
C VAL A 331 5.32 1.72 -7.86
N GLU A 332 6.13 0.73 -8.25
CA GLU A 332 5.62 -0.53 -8.79
C GLU A 332 4.74 -1.25 -7.76
N LYS A 333 5.18 -1.30 -6.50
CA LYS A 333 4.43 -1.93 -5.41
C LYS A 333 3.17 -1.17 -5.02
N LEU A 334 3.29 0.17 -4.92
CA LEU A 334 2.16 1.03 -4.63
C LEU A 334 1.13 0.98 -5.77
N GLY A 335 1.61 0.89 -7.02
CA GLY A 335 0.76 0.70 -8.19
C GLY A 335 -0.09 -0.56 -8.10
N TYR A 336 0.46 -1.63 -7.56
CA TYR A 336 -0.31 -2.85 -7.30
C TYR A 336 -1.50 -2.60 -6.36
N LEU A 337 -1.34 -1.80 -5.29
CA LEU A 337 -2.44 -1.41 -4.39
C LEU A 337 -3.47 -0.52 -5.10
N ALA A 338 -3.01 0.42 -5.91
CA ALA A 338 -3.89 1.31 -6.67
C ALA A 338 -4.65 0.59 -7.79
N ASP A 339 -4.11 -0.52 -8.31
CA ASP A 339 -4.71 -1.33 -9.36
C ASP A 339 -5.63 -2.44 -8.80
N LEU A 340 -5.76 -2.59 -7.47
CA LEU A 340 -6.69 -3.56 -6.88
C LEU A 340 -8.09 -3.29 -7.44
N PRO A 341 -8.76 -4.33 -7.98
CA PRO A 341 -10.13 -4.18 -8.43
C PRO A 341 -11.02 -3.84 -7.26
N ILE A 342 -11.95 -2.97 -7.48
CA ILE A 342 -12.99 -2.61 -6.52
C ILE A 342 -14.31 -3.23 -6.94
N GLU A 343 -15.13 -3.53 -5.95
CA GLU A 343 -16.49 -4.00 -6.19
C GLU A 343 -17.29 -2.99 -7.00
N ARG A 344 -18.30 -3.48 -7.72
CA ARG A 344 -19.19 -2.62 -8.52
C ARG A 344 -19.93 -1.62 -7.65
N GLU A 345 -19.96 -0.37 -8.06
CA GLU A 345 -20.75 0.70 -7.43
C GLU A 345 -22.12 0.87 -8.10
N ASN A 346 -22.25 0.41 -9.33
CA ASN A 346 -23.48 0.50 -10.12
C ASN A 346 -24.42 -0.68 -9.78
N GLY A 347 -25.70 -0.46 -9.94
CA GLY A 347 -26.74 -1.48 -9.74
C GLY A 347 -28.09 -0.88 -9.39
N GLU A 348 -29.10 -1.74 -9.29
CA GLU A 348 -30.44 -1.36 -8.92
C GLU A 348 -30.55 -1.06 -7.41
N LYS A 349 -31.43 -0.12 -7.07
CA LYS A 349 -31.82 0.21 -5.69
C LYS A 349 -33.26 -0.25 -5.50
N PRO A 350 -33.49 -1.51 -5.20
CA PRO A 350 -34.86 -1.99 -5.06
C PRO A 350 -35.58 -1.31 -3.91
N VAL A 351 -36.87 -1.01 -4.12
CA VAL A 351 -37.72 -0.53 -3.03
C VAL A 351 -37.92 -1.66 -2.03
N VAL A 352 -37.54 -1.45 -0.80
CA VAL A 352 -37.61 -2.46 0.26
C VAL A 352 -39.04 -2.62 0.72
N SER A 353 -39.52 -3.87 0.76
CA SER A 353 -40.74 -4.24 1.47
C SER A 353 -40.55 -4.04 2.96
N GLU A 354 -41.55 -3.60 3.66
CA GLU A 354 -41.53 -3.50 5.14
C GLU A 354 -41.42 -4.90 5.82
N LYS A 355 -41.70 -5.96 5.07
CA LYS A 355 -41.68 -7.35 5.54
C LYS A 355 -40.40 -8.04 5.05
N GLY A 356 -39.38 -8.24 5.83
CA GLY A 356 -38.21 -9.06 5.53
C GLY A 356 -37.84 -9.26 4.03
N ILE A 357 -36.75 -9.93 3.73
CA ILE A 357 -36.33 -10.22 2.36
C ILE A 357 -36.68 -11.66 2.00
N ARG A 358 -37.35 -11.87 0.86
CA ARG A 358 -37.49 -13.20 0.25
C ARG A 358 -36.17 -13.58 -0.38
N VAL A 359 -35.64 -14.74 -0.01
CA VAL A 359 -34.41 -15.31 -0.59
C VAL A 359 -34.76 -16.48 -1.47
N GLN A 360 -34.24 -16.51 -2.69
CA GLN A 360 -34.36 -17.64 -3.60
C GLN A 360 -32.98 -17.99 -4.18
N VAL A 361 -32.54 -19.20 -3.95
CA VAL A 361 -31.31 -19.79 -4.47
C VAL A 361 -31.73 -20.82 -5.52
N ARG A 362 -31.26 -20.68 -6.75
CA ARG A 362 -31.68 -21.54 -7.87
C ARG A 362 -30.46 -22.16 -8.60
N GLY A 363 -30.30 -23.46 -8.45
CA GLY A 363 -29.22 -24.21 -9.09
C GLY A 363 -27.82 -23.71 -8.77
N VAL A 364 -27.62 -23.18 -7.55
CA VAL A 364 -26.38 -22.51 -7.18
C VAL A 364 -25.27 -23.51 -6.90
N SER A 365 -24.16 -23.34 -7.61
CA SER A 365 -22.90 -24.01 -7.30
C SER A 365 -21.82 -22.97 -6.99
N TYR A 366 -20.92 -23.32 -6.09
CA TYR A 366 -19.79 -22.47 -5.74
C TYR A 366 -18.52 -23.28 -5.54
N THR A 367 -17.46 -22.86 -6.26
CA THR A 367 -16.11 -23.42 -6.17
C THR A 367 -15.13 -22.27 -5.93
N PRO A 368 -14.45 -22.20 -4.78
CA PRO A 368 -13.40 -21.21 -4.54
C PRO A 368 -12.27 -21.32 -5.56
N ALA A 369 -11.62 -20.22 -5.88
CA ALA A 369 -10.50 -20.20 -6.83
C ALA A 369 -9.37 -21.15 -6.38
N GLY A 370 -9.11 -22.22 -7.15
CA GLY A 370 -8.10 -23.22 -6.84
C GLY A 370 -8.49 -24.23 -5.74
N GLY A 371 -9.75 -24.23 -5.28
CA GLY A 371 -10.30 -25.16 -4.30
C GLY A 371 -11.21 -26.24 -4.90
N LEU A 372 -11.80 -27.03 -4.02
CA LEU A 372 -12.82 -28.03 -4.36
C LEU A 372 -14.22 -27.37 -4.34
N PRO A 373 -15.20 -27.94 -5.10
CA PRO A 373 -16.58 -27.49 -5.01
C PRO A 373 -17.09 -27.55 -3.57
N VAL A 374 -17.73 -26.46 -3.12
CA VAL A 374 -18.27 -26.33 -1.75
C VAL A 374 -19.78 -26.40 -1.74
N LEU A 375 -20.41 -25.87 -2.78
CA LEU A 375 -21.85 -25.97 -3.03
C LEU A 375 -22.07 -26.54 -4.45
N GLU A 376 -22.96 -27.48 -4.58
CA GLU A 376 -23.31 -28.10 -5.87
C GLU A 376 -24.81 -28.10 -6.06
N ASN A 377 -25.28 -27.41 -7.11
CA ASN A 377 -26.68 -27.37 -7.58
C ASN A 377 -27.71 -27.19 -6.45
N GLN A 378 -27.51 -26.19 -5.58
CA GLN A 378 -28.41 -25.97 -4.44
C GLN A 378 -29.63 -25.14 -4.84
N ASP A 379 -30.79 -25.64 -4.42
CA ASP A 379 -32.09 -24.96 -4.54
C ASP A 379 -32.65 -24.70 -3.15
N LEU A 380 -33.00 -23.44 -2.85
CA LEU A 380 -33.50 -23.01 -1.54
C LEU A 380 -34.44 -21.83 -1.70
N GLU A 381 -35.55 -21.86 -0.99
CA GLU A 381 -36.46 -20.71 -0.88
C GLU A 381 -36.78 -20.40 0.58
N ILE A 382 -36.60 -19.11 0.96
CA ILE A 382 -36.86 -18.59 2.29
C ILE A 382 -37.91 -17.48 2.18
N PRO A 383 -39.10 -17.67 2.76
CA PRO A 383 -40.13 -16.63 2.77
C PRO A 383 -39.70 -15.39 3.57
N PRO A 384 -40.24 -14.20 3.24
CA PRO A 384 -39.97 -12.99 4.03
C PRO A 384 -40.39 -13.16 5.50
N GLY A 385 -39.54 -12.73 6.43
CA GLY A 385 -39.82 -12.77 7.87
C GLY A 385 -39.80 -14.17 8.51
N SER A 386 -39.30 -15.21 7.76
CA SER A 386 -39.14 -16.54 8.32
C SER A 386 -37.72 -16.79 8.79
N THR A 387 -37.57 -17.80 9.65
CA THR A 387 -36.26 -18.25 10.17
C THR A 387 -35.85 -19.57 9.54
N LEU A 388 -34.62 -19.64 9.02
CA LEU A 388 -34.04 -20.83 8.45
C LEU A 388 -32.79 -21.27 9.22
N GLY A 389 -32.79 -22.49 9.73
CA GLY A 389 -31.61 -23.14 10.29
C GLY A 389 -30.87 -23.95 9.23
N ILE A 390 -29.57 -23.76 9.11
CA ILE A 390 -28.71 -24.51 8.19
C ILE A 390 -27.74 -25.36 9.00
N VAL A 391 -27.81 -26.66 8.78
CA VAL A 391 -26.84 -27.60 9.34
C VAL A 391 -25.83 -27.96 8.26
N SER A 392 -24.56 -27.66 8.50
CA SER A 392 -23.47 -28.00 7.57
C SER A 392 -22.45 -28.87 8.31
N PRO A 393 -22.48 -30.20 8.14
CA PRO A 393 -21.62 -31.13 8.87
C PRO A 393 -20.13 -30.85 8.68
N CYS A 394 -19.74 -30.39 7.49
CA CYS A 394 -18.36 -30.07 7.14
C CYS A 394 -18.00 -28.59 7.32
N GLY A 395 -18.92 -27.74 7.81
CA GLY A 395 -18.69 -26.32 8.10
C GLY A 395 -18.52 -25.40 6.89
N GLN A 396 -18.21 -25.91 5.72
CA GLN A 396 -17.84 -25.08 4.56
C GLN A 396 -19.04 -24.59 3.74
N GLY A 397 -20.04 -25.42 3.54
CA GLY A 397 -21.19 -25.09 2.68
C GLY A 397 -22.07 -23.96 3.25
N GLY A 398 -22.31 -23.98 4.58
CA GLY A 398 -23.11 -22.98 5.27
C GLY A 398 -22.49 -21.58 5.16
N SER A 399 -21.24 -21.42 5.53
CA SER A 399 -20.52 -20.15 5.45
C SER A 399 -20.42 -19.62 4.02
N ALA A 400 -20.17 -20.51 3.04
CA ALA A 400 -20.13 -20.12 1.63
C ALA A 400 -21.51 -19.61 1.14
N LEU A 401 -22.60 -20.27 1.55
CA LEU A 401 -23.95 -19.81 1.20
C LEU A 401 -24.22 -18.44 1.80
N LEU A 402 -23.84 -18.19 3.07
CA LEU A 402 -24.00 -16.87 3.68
C LEU A 402 -23.19 -15.79 2.96
N ASP A 403 -21.96 -16.10 2.49
CA ASP A 403 -21.15 -15.20 1.68
C ASP A 403 -21.84 -14.81 0.36
N LEU A 404 -22.45 -15.79 -0.30
CA LEU A 404 -23.23 -15.57 -1.53
C LEU A 404 -24.45 -14.69 -1.25
N LEU A 405 -25.19 -14.95 -0.16
CA LEU A 405 -26.36 -14.16 0.23
C LEU A 405 -26.02 -12.72 0.65
N ALA A 406 -24.84 -12.52 1.25
CA ALA A 406 -24.32 -11.21 1.62
C ALA A 406 -23.71 -10.44 0.44
N GLY A 407 -23.60 -11.05 -0.75
CA GLY A 407 -22.94 -10.46 -1.91
C GLY A 407 -21.43 -10.25 -1.73
N LEU A 408 -20.79 -11.05 -0.88
CA LEU A 408 -19.34 -11.05 -0.67
C LEU A 408 -18.63 -11.92 -1.71
N ARG A 409 -19.36 -12.90 -2.29
CA ARG A 409 -18.88 -13.79 -3.35
C ARG A 409 -19.94 -13.93 -4.44
N GLU A 410 -19.51 -14.33 -5.62
CA GLU A 410 -20.40 -14.63 -6.74
C GLU A 410 -20.51 -16.15 -6.94
N PRO A 411 -21.70 -16.69 -7.26
CA PRO A 411 -21.86 -18.11 -7.54
C PRO A 411 -21.11 -18.49 -8.84
N SER A 412 -20.50 -19.68 -8.88
CA SER A 412 -19.87 -20.23 -10.09
C SER A 412 -20.91 -20.57 -11.15
N SER A 413 -22.11 -20.99 -10.75
CA SER A 413 -23.28 -21.19 -11.61
C SER A 413 -24.57 -21.01 -10.81
N GLY A 414 -25.70 -20.82 -11.49
CA GLY A 414 -27.00 -20.57 -10.87
C GLY A 414 -27.23 -19.09 -10.54
N GLN A 415 -28.26 -18.83 -9.73
CA GLN A 415 -28.72 -17.48 -9.40
C GLN A 415 -29.14 -17.37 -7.93
N VAL A 416 -28.79 -16.26 -7.31
CA VAL A 416 -29.30 -15.83 -6.00
C VAL A 416 -30.20 -14.64 -6.22
N LEU A 417 -31.47 -14.75 -5.84
CA LEU A 417 -32.46 -13.69 -5.99
C LEU A 417 -32.89 -13.20 -4.61
N LEU A 418 -32.87 -11.89 -4.40
CA LEU A 418 -33.41 -11.23 -3.24
C LEU A 418 -34.63 -10.39 -3.66
N ASN A 419 -35.79 -10.70 -3.11
CA ASN A 419 -37.08 -10.15 -3.53
C ASN A 419 -37.34 -10.29 -5.05
N GLY A 420 -36.87 -11.38 -5.66
CA GLY A 420 -37.03 -11.66 -7.08
C GLY A 420 -36.00 -11.00 -8.01
N ILE A 421 -35.11 -10.19 -7.48
CA ILE A 421 -34.02 -9.52 -8.23
C ILE A 421 -32.71 -10.28 -8.02
N ASP A 422 -32.01 -10.61 -9.12
CA ASP A 422 -30.71 -11.25 -9.05
C ASP A 422 -29.72 -10.36 -8.29
N LEU A 423 -29.01 -10.95 -7.35
CA LEU A 423 -28.08 -10.25 -6.47
C LEU A 423 -26.97 -9.54 -7.26
N ARG A 424 -26.62 -10.04 -8.45
CA ARG A 424 -25.67 -9.40 -9.37
C ARG A 424 -26.15 -8.07 -9.92
N LEU A 425 -27.44 -7.77 -9.89
CA LEU A 425 -28.03 -6.52 -10.34
C LEU A 425 -28.15 -5.47 -9.22
N TRP A 426 -28.04 -5.89 -7.96
CA TRP A 426 -28.13 -4.97 -6.83
C TRP A 426 -26.94 -4.04 -6.73
N GLN A 427 -27.17 -2.78 -6.34
CA GLN A 427 -26.11 -1.91 -5.85
C GLN A 427 -25.64 -2.41 -4.48
N LEU A 428 -24.35 -2.79 -4.37
CA LEU A 428 -23.82 -3.44 -3.16
C LEU A 428 -23.94 -2.58 -1.90
N GLY A 429 -23.81 -1.24 -2.03
CA GLY A 429 -24.02 -0.33 -0.92
C GLY A 429 -25.44 -0.38 -0.35
N GLU A 430 -26.45 -0.53 -1.21
CA GLU A 430 -27.84 -0.66 -0.80
C GLU A 430 -28.14 -2.05 -0.22
N LEU A 431 -27.58 -3.09 -0.83
CA LEU A 431 -27.64 -4.45 -0.30
C LEU A 431 -27.15 -4.51 1.16
N ARG A 432 -25.98 -3.93 1.44
CA ARG A 432 -25.36 -3.92 2.78
C ARG A 432 -26.08 -3.07 3.84
N ARG A 433 -27.02 -2.23 3.43
CA ARG A 433 -27.93 -1.57 4.37
C ARG A 433 -29.02 -2.49 4.86
N GLN A 434 -29.39 -3.46 4.05
CA GLN A 434 -30.53 -4.35 4.29
C GLN A 434 -30.11 -5.74 4.77
N VAL A 435 -28.94 -6.20 4.36
CA VAL A 435 -28.37 -7.51 4.72
C VAL A 435 -27.22 -7.30 5.70
N PHE A 436 -27.24 -8.02 6.80
CA PHE A 436 -26.16 -8.00 7.78
C PHE A 436 -25.68 -9.42 8.08
N LEU A 437 -24.38 -9.63 7.97
CA LEU A 437 -23.72 -10.91 8.27
C LEU A 437 -23.01 -10.79 9.63
N VAL A 438 -23.36 -11.67 10.54
CA VAL A 438 -22.71 -11.87 11.83
C VAL A 438 -21.79 -13.07 11.73
N ARG A 439 -20.47 -12.83 11.75
CA ARG A 439 -19.45 -13.88 11.68
C ARG A 439 -18.22 -13.46 12.47
N GLY A 440 -17.57 -14.43 13.11
CA GLY A 440 -16.27 -14.22 13.75
C GLY A 440 -16.32 -13.27 14.95
N GLN A 441 -15.19 -12.62 15.21
CA GLN A 441 -14.99 -11.72 16.35
C GLN A 441 -14.25 -10.45 15.91
N GLU A 442 -14.71 -9.83 14.83
CA GLU A 442 -14.08 -8.65 14.23
C GLU A 442 -14.33 -7.40 15.08
N ILE A 443 -13.28 -6.94 15.75
CA ILE A 443 -13.27 -5.73 16.56
C ILE A 443 -12.16 -4.81 16.05
N VAL A 444 -12.52 -3.56 15.79
CA VAL A 444 -11.57 -2.53 15.42
C VAL A 444 -11.04 -1.81 16.66
N GLN A 445 -9.82 -1.31 16.59
CA GLN A 445 -9.27 -0.48 17.65
C GLN A 445 -10.12 0.80 17.79
N GLY A 446 -10.60 1.06 19.02
CA GLY A 446 -11.47 2.20 19.34
C GLY A 446 -12.29 1.94 20.58
N SER A 447 -13.20 2.85 20.95
CA SER A 447 -14.06 2.65 22.10
C SER A 447 -15.09 1.54 21.85
N LEU A 448 -15.65 0.99 22.91
CA LEU A 448 -16.74 0.01 22.84
C LEU A 448 -17.94 0.65 22.11
N LEU A 449 -18.24 1.91 22.39
CA LEU A 449 -19.31 2.66 21.73
C LEU A 449 -19.08 2.79 20.22
N GLU A 450 -17.86 3.15 19.79
CA GLU A 450 -17.49 3.21 18.38
C GLU A 450 -17.65 1.86 17.70
N ASN A 451 -17.22 0.78 18.38
CA ASN A 451 -17.36 -0.57 17.88
C ASN A 451 -18.82 -1.03 17.76
N ILE A 452 -19.71 -0.61 18.64
CA ILE A 452 -21.15 -0.93 18.54
C ILE A 452 -21.79 -0.15 17.40
N ARG A 453 -21.54 1.15 17.31
CA ARG A 453 -22.13 2.04 16.29
C ARG A 453 -21.59 1.78 14.90
N LEU A 454 -20.31 1.46 14.78
CA LEU A 454 -19.56 1.17 13.56
C LEU A 454 -19.96 2.06 12.37
N GLY A 455 -19.64 3.36 12.46
CA GLY A 455 -19.93 4.35 11.42
C GLY A 455 -21.35 4.93 11.42
N ARG A 456 -22.13 4.69 12.49
CA ARG A 456 -23.48 5.27 12.66
C ARG A 456 -23.58 6.10 13.93
N PRO A 457 -23.05 7.33 13.92
CA PRO A 457 -23.08 8.21 15.09
C PRO A 457 -24.51 8.69 15.44
N ASP A 458 -25.44 8.57 14.51
CA ASP A 458 -26.87 8.88 14.65
C ASP A 458 -27.59 7.97 15.64
N ILE A 459 -27.04 6.81 15.97
CA ILE A 459 -27.66 5.88 16.93
C ILE A 459 -27.52 6.43 18.35
N GLY A 460 -28.66 6.67 19.01
CA GLY A 460 -28.73 7.16 20.38
C GLY A 460 -28.19 6.16 21.42
N ILE A 461 -27.74 6.67 22.56
CA ILE A 461 -27.19 5.86 23.66
C ILE A 461 -28.23 4.89 24.21
N ASP A 462 -29.49 5.28 24.23
CA ASP A 462 -30.60 4.43 24.75
C ASP A 462 -30.76 3.18 23.89
N VAL A 463 -30.63 3.30 22.55
CA VAL A 463 -30.68 2.16 21.64
C VAL A 463 -29.48 1.25 21.85
N VAL A 464 -28.29 1.84 22.08
CA VAL A 464 -27.07 1.09 22.41
C VAL A 464 -27.23 0.30 23.70
N ASN A 465 -27.75 0.94 24.76
CA ASN A 465 -27.99 0.29 26.06
C ASN A 465 -29.01 -0.84 25.94
N GLY A 466 -30.11 -0.63 25.21
CA GLY A 466 -31.08 -1.69 24.95
C GLY A 466 -30.50 -2.89 24.22
N ALA A 467 -29.65 -2.66 23.23
CA ALA A 467 -28.95 -3.75 22.54
C ALA A 467 -27.95 -4.49 23.45
N LEU A 468 -27.23 -3.77 24.31
CA LEU A 468 -26.32 -4.37 25.30
C LEU A 468 -27.07 -5.21 26.34
N GLU A 469 -28.26 -4.79 26.71
CA GLU A 469 -29.14 -5.55 27.62
C GLU A 469 -29.60 -6.85 26.95
N CYS A 470 -30.07 -6.77 25.69
CA CYS A 470 -30.52 -7.95 24.94
C CYS A 470 -29.39 -9.01 24.80
N VAL A 471 -28.13 -8.60 24.62
CA VAL A 471 -27.01 -9.53 24.53
C VAL A 471 -26.33 -9.84 25.87
N GLY A 472 -26.88 -9.34 27.00
CA GLY A 472 -26.32 -9.58 28.33
C GLY A 472 -24.98 -8.93 28.62
N LEU A 473 -24.60 -7.87 27.89
CA LEU A 473 -23.32 -7.15 28.09
C LEU A 473 -23.44 -5.93 29.00
N GLN A 474 -24.64 -5.42 29.29
CA GLN A 474 -24.83 -4.18 30.02
C GLN A 474 -24.16 -4.19 31.40
N ALA A 475 -24.31 -5.27 32.16
CA ALA A 475 -23.69 -5.41 33.49
C ALA A 475 -22.15 -5.48 33.42
N VAL A 476 -21.61 -6.03 32.33
CA VAL A 476 -20.16 -6.07 32.10
C VAL A 476 -19.63 -4.67 31.81
N VAL A 477 -20.30 -3.94 30.93
CA VAL A 477 -19.90 -2.57 30.52
C VAL A 477 -19.99 -1.62 31.73
N GLN A 478 -21.03 -1.73 32.57
CA GLN A 478 -21.18 -0.93 33.80
C GLN A 478 -20.06 -1.16 34.84
N ARG A 479 -19.43 -2.34 34.83
CA ARG A 479 -18.28 -2.67 35.70
C ARG A 479 -16.94 -2.22 35.14
N MET A 480 -16.87 -1.83 33.87
CA MET A 480 -15.65 -1.31 33.29
C MET A 480 -15.39 0.13 33.77
N PRO A 481 -14.14 0.51 34.07
CA PRO A 481 -13.83 1.84 34.58
C PRO A 481 -14.36 2.98 33.70
N ASP A 482 -14.25 2.82 32.37
CA ASP A 482 -14.64 3.83 31.39
C ASP A 482 -15.98 3.50 30.71
N GLY A 483 -16.69 2.44 31.14
CA GLY A 483 -17.98 2.07 30.59
C GLY A 483 -17.96 1.90 29.07
N LEU A 484 -18.83 2.63 28.37
CA LEU A 484 -18.92 2.62 26.90
C LEU A 484 -17.68 3.21 26.20
N GLU A 485 -16.91 4.06 26.87
CA GLU A 485 -15.67 4.66 26.33
C GLU A 485 -14.45 3.76 26.55
N THR A 486 -14.62 2.57 27.14
CA THR A 486 -13.53 1.59 27.28
C THR A 486 -12.90 1.30 25.93
N LEU A 487 -11.58 1.51 25.83
CA LEU A 487 -10.83 1.28 24.59
C LEU A 487 -10.60 -0.22 24.38
N LEU A 488 -10.95 -0.68 23.20
CA LEU A 488 -10.72 -2.03 22.73
C LEU A 488 -9.52 -2.06 21.78
N SER A 489 -8.62 -3.07 21.93
CA SER A 489 -7.59 -3.37 20.94
C SER A 489 -8.18 -4.02 19.68
N SER A 490 -7.42 -4.13 18.61
CA SER A 490 -7.81 -4.87 17.39
C SER A 490 -8.12 -6.36 17.64
N GLY A 491 -7.67 -6.93 18.75
CA GLY A 491 -8.04 -8.28 19.21
C GLY A 491 -9.24 -8.30 20.17
N GLY A 492 -9.83 -7.15 20.47
CA GLY A 492 -10.99 -7.01 21.35
C GLY A 492 -10.67 -7.03 22.84
N HIS A 493 -9.39 -7.06 23.27
CA HIS A 493 -9.07 -6.96 24.69
C HIS A 493 -9.56 -5.59 25.25
N PRO A 494 -10.18 -5.53 26.44
CA PRO A 494 -10.21 -6.57 27.50
C PRO A 494 -11.39 -7.57 27.44
N LEU A 495 -12.21 -7.58 26.38
CA LEU A 495 -13.35 -8.48 26.28
C LEU A 495 -12.92 -9.95 26.11
N THR A 496 -13.66 -10.85 26.78
CA THR A 496 -13.54 -12.30 26.54
C THR A 496 -14.09 -12.70 25.17
N SER A 497 -13.81 -13.91 24.69
CA SER A 497 -14.33 -14.41 23.41
C SER A 497 -15.87 -14.37 23.34
N SER A 498 -16.56 -14.86 24.39
CA SER A 498 -18.02 -14.79 24.48
C SER A 498 -18.54 -13.34 24.46
N GLN A 499 -17.89 -12.42 25.19
CA GLN A 499 -18.28 -11.01 25.19
C GLN A 499 -18.09 -10.35 23.83
N ARG A 500 -17.05 -10.73 23.07
CA ARG A 500 -16.83 -10.26 21.69
C ARG A 500 -17.94 -10.72 20.75
N SER A 501 -18.33 -12.01 20.81
CA SER A 501 -19.47 -12.52 20.04
C SER A 501 -20.76 -11.77 20.34
N ARG A 502 -21.04 -11.49 21.63
CA ARG A 502 -22.19 -10.70 22.06
C ARG A 502 -22.14 -9.26 21.55
N LEU A 503 -20.95 -8.65 21.49
CA LEU A 503 -20.78 -7.29 20.96
C LEU A 503 -21.15 -7.22 19.47
N ILE A 504 -20.77 -8.24 18.68
CA ILE A 504 -21.12 -8.29 17.25
C ILE A 504 -22.61 -8.53 17.05
N LEU A 505 -23.25 -9.32 17.92
CA LEU A 505 -24.71 -9.49 17.92
C LEU A 505 -25.42 -8.17 18.28
N ALA A 506 -24.91 -7.39 19.25
CA ALA A 506 -25.44 -6.06 19.55
C ALA A 506 -25.40 -5.13 18.33
N ARG A 507 -24.30 -5.18 17.52
CA ARG A 507 -24.23 -4.45 16.23
C ARG A 507 -25.34 -4.85 15.27
N ALA A 508 -25.66 -6.14 15.19
CA ALA A 508 -26.73 -6.64 14.33
C ALA A 508 -28.11 -6.14 14.79
N ILE A 509 -28.39 -6.21 16.08
CA ILE A 509 -29.66 -5.77 16.69
C ILE A 509 -29.91 -4.28 16.44
N ILE A 510 -28.88 -3.44 16.63
CA ILE A 510 -28.99 -1.98 16.44
C ILE A 510 -29.28 -1.64 14.98
N ARG A 511 -28.73 -2.41 14.02
CA ARG A 511 -28.88 -2.14 12.59
C ARG A 511 -30.26 -2.50 12.05
N LYS A 512 -31.00 -3.37 12.73
CA LYS A 512 -32.33 -3.85 12.31
C LYS A 512 -32.35 -4.25 10.83
N PRO A 513 -31.48 -5.19 10.38
CA PRO A 513 -31.40 -5.57 8.98
C PRO A 513 -32.68 -6.29 8.53
N ARG A 514 -33.00 -6.21 7.25
CA ARG A 514 -34.14 -6.94 6.65
C ARG A 514 -33.81 -8.42 6.39
N LEU A 515 -32.51 -8.74 6.26
CA LEU A 515 -31.98 -10.11 6.21
C LEU A 515 -30.79 -10.19 7.16
N LEU A 516 -30.95 -10.98 8.21
CA LEU A 516 -29.89 -11.26 9.17
C LEU A 516 -29.30 -12.65 8.88
N LEU A 517 -28.01 -12.68 8.64
CA LEU A 517 -27.23 -13.88 8.40
C LEU A 517 -26.32 -14.11 9.60
N VAL A 518 -26.38 -15.28 10.22
CA VAL A 518 -25.60 -15.60 11.42
C VAL A 518 -24.83 -16.88 11.20
N ASP A 519 -23.50 -16.81 11.30
CA ASP A 519 -22.58 -17.91 11.02
C ASP A 519 -21.90 -18.39 12.31
N GLU A 520 -22.39 -19.49 12.86
CA GLU A 520 -21.90 -20.21 14.06
C GLU A 520 -21.67 -19.27 15.31
N THR A 521 -22.08 -18.00 15.25
CA THR A 521 -21.77 -17.01 16.31
C THR A 521 -22.62 -17.22 17.57
N LEU A 522 -23.74 -17.89 17.44
CA LEU A 522 -24.60 -18.25 18.57
C LEU A 522 -24.12 -19.53 19.27
N ASP A 523 -23.35 -20.36 18.58
CA ASP A 523 -22.83 -21.61 19.12
C ASP A 523 -21.86 -21.31 20.29
N GLY A 524 -22.11 -21.93 21.43
CA GLY A 524 -21.28 -21.73 22.62
C GLY A 524 -21.60 -20.46 23.45
N LEU A 525 -22.71 -19.78 23.18
CA LEU A 525 -23.25 -18.79 24.12
C LEU A 525 -23.94 -19.47 25.30
N GLU A 526 -23.90 -18.82 26.45
CA GLU A 526 -24.57 -19.29 27.66
C GLU A 526 -26.09 -19.30 27.46
N ILE A 527 -26.78 -20.31 28.01
CA ILE A 527 -28.24 -20.53 27.88
C ILE A 527 -29.02 -19.27 28.25
N GLU A 528 -28.69 -18.62 29.37
CA GLU A 528 -29.34 -17.37 29.81
C GLU A 528 -29.21 -16.23 28.77
N THR A 529 -28.08 -16.18 28.04
CA THR A 529 -27.89 -15.19 26.98
C THR A 529 -28.71 -15.55 25.74
N LEU A 530 -28.80 -16.83 25.39
CA LEU A 530 -29.63 -17.31 24.29
C LEU A 530 -31.12 -17.03 24.53
N GLU A 531 -31.61 -17.22 25.76
CA GLU A 531 -33.00 -16.90 26.13
C GLU A 531 -33.30 -15.40 25.95
N LYS A 532 -32.39 -14.50 26.34
CA LYS A 532 -32.56 -13.06 26.13
C LYS A 532 -32.51 -12.69 24.63
N LEU A 533 -31.64 -13.34 23.88
CA LEU A 533 -31.52 -13.14 22.43
C LEU A 533 -32.69 -13.74 21.65
N GLU A 534 -33.37 -14.76 22.21
CA GLU A 534 -34.51 -15.42 21.59
C GLU A 534 -35.61 -14.43 21.25
N ALA A 535 -36.02 -13.62 22.24
CA ALA A 535 -37.03 -12.58 22.03
C ALA A 535 -36.61 -11.56 20.96
N ALA A 536 -35.33 -11.21 20.91
CA ALA A 536 -34.81 -10.22 19.96
C ALA A 536 -34.63 -10.77 18.54
N LEU A 537 -34.28 -12.04 18.37
CA LEU A 537 -33.95 -12.64 17.08
C LEU A 537 -35.11 -13.45 16.47
N PHE A 538 -35.87 -14.17 17.27
CA PHE A 538 -36.92 -15.10 16.82
C PHE A 538 -38.33 -14.57 17.04
N GLU A 539 -38.58 -13.76 18.09
CA GLU A 539 -39.90 -13.25 18.44
C GLU A 539 -40.12 -11.77 18.07
N ALA A 540 -39.09 -11.12 17.51
CA ALA A 540 -39.18 -9.69 17.20
C ALA A 540 -40.36 -9.38 16.27
N ARG A 541 -41.19 -8.43 16.67
CA ARG A 541 -42.34 -7.96 15.88
C ARG A 541 -41.97 -7.30 14.55
N GLU A 542 -40.71 -6.96 14.32
CA GLU A 542 -40.24 -6.43 13.06
C GLU A 542 -39.82 -7.58 12.14
N PRO A 543 -40.41 -7.69 10.95
CA PRO A 543 -40.24 -8.86 10.06
C PRO A 543 -38.85 -8.85 9.39
N SER A 544 -37.85 -9.34 10.10
CA SER A 544 -36.53 -9.66 9.55
C SER A 544 -36.51 -11.14 9.12
N THR A 545 -35.95 -11.44 7.96
CA THR A 545 -35.62 -12.81 7.57
C THR A 545 -34.32 -13.22 8.25
N LEU A 546 -34.30 -14.36 8.95
CA LEU A 546 -33.12 -14.87 9.65
C LEU A 546 -32.61 -16.14 8.98
N VAL A 547 -31.33 -16.19 8.66
CA VAL A 547 -30.64 -17.41 8.22
C VAL A 547 -29.52 -17.71 9.20
N LEU A 548 -29.60 -18.83 9.88
CA LEU A 548 -28.69 -19.26 10.92
C LEU A 548 -27.93 -20.51 10.50
N VAL A 549 -26.62 -20.45 10.41
CA VAL A 549 -25.74 -21.62 10.32
C VAL A 549 -25.33 -21.98 11.75
N THR A 550 -25.66 -23.19 12.18
CA THR A 550 -25.36 -23.66 13.54
C THR A 550 -25.23 -25.18 13.59
N ARG A 551 -24.48 -25.65 14.58
CA ARG A 551 -24.39 -27.09 14.92
C ARG A 551 -25.23 -27.44 16.14
N ASP A 552 -25.81 -26.46 16.80
CA ASP A 552 -26.65 -26.65 17.98
C ASP A 552 -28.06 -27.12 17.58
N PRO A 553 -28.47 -28.35 17.97
CA PRO A 553 -29.80 -28.88 17.65
C PRO A 553 -30.93 -28.06 18.28
N ASP A 554 -30.67 -27.39 19.41
CA ASP A 554 -31.74 -26.63 20.10
C ASP A 554 -32.00 -25.32 19.35
N LEU A 555 -30.98 -24.67 18.79
CA LEU A 555 -31.16 -23.52 17.91
C LEU A 555 -31.88 -23.91 16.60
N ILE A 556 -31.58 -25.07 16.03
CA ILE A 556 -32.26 -25.57 14.83
C ILE A 556 -33.74 -25.80 15.08
N ARG A 557 -34.12 -26.36 16.24
CA ARG A 557 -35.56 -26.59 16.61
C ARG A 557 -36.37 -25.30 16.75
N ARG A 558 -35.71 -24.17 17.01
CA ARG A 558 -36.34 -22.85 17.12
C ARG A 558 -36.59 -22.18 15.77
N CYS A 559 -35.97 -22.68 14.69
CA CYS A 559 -36.20 -22.17 13.36
C CYS A 559 -37.49 -22.74 12.73
N ASP A 560 -38.19 -21.93 11.91
CA ASP A 560 -39.40 -22.36 11.19
C ASP A 560 -39.09 -23.52 10.23
N ARG A 561 -37.90 -23.56 9.68
CA ARG A 561 -37.43 -24.58 8.75
C ARG A 561 -35.94 -24.87 8.97
N SER A 562 -35.54 -26.10 8.66
CA SER A 562 -34.13 -26.49 8.66
C SER A 562 -33.73 -27.19 7.34
N VAL A 563 -32.50 -26.96 6.94
CA VAL A 563 -31.90 -27.56 5.74
C VAL A 563 -30.53 -28.12 6.08
N HIS A 564 -30.26 -29.34 5.62
CA HIS A 564 -28.92 -29.92 5.68
C HIS A 564 -28.20 -29.64 4.36
N LEU A 565 -27.08 -28.89 4.40
CA LEU A 565 -26.23 -28.67 3.24
C LEU A 565 -25.12 -29.71 3.20
N GLY A 566 -25.18 -30.55 2.18
CA GLY A 566 -24.10 -31.45 1.77
C GLY A 566 -23.92 -32.69 2.65
N ASP A 567 -24.15 -33.85 2.09
CA ASP A 567 -23.36 -35.03 2.46
C ASP A 567 -21.92 -34.78 2.05
N CYS A 568 -20.98 -34.86 2.99
CA CYS A 568 -19.58 -34.89 2.66
C CYS A 568 -19.32 -36.09 1.74
N HIS A 569 -19.37 -35.89 0.43
CA HIS A 569 -18.88 -36.87 -0.52
C HIS A 569 -17.35 -37.02 -0.43
N LEU A 570 -16.88 -37.50 0.71
CA LEU A 570 -15.73 -38.37 0.74
C LEU A 570 -16.21 -39.70 0.15
N SER A 571 -16.30 -39.77 -1.15
CA SER A 571 -16.43 -41.04 -1.86
C SER A 571 -15.20 -41.88 -1.51
N ARG A 572 -15.35 -42.72 -0.49
CA ARG A 572 -14.49 -43.89 -0.34
C ARG A 572 -14.73 -44.77 -1.58
N PRO A 573 -13.71 -45.09 -2.35
CA PRO A 573 -13.87 -46.10 -3.38
C PRO A 573 -14.15 -47.44 -2.67
N GLY A 574 -15.36 -47.95 -2.88
CA GLY A 574 -15.71 -49.36 -2.75
C GLY A 574 -15.52 -50.00 -1.39
N HIS A 575 -16.62 -50.09 -0.61
CA HIS A 575 -16.98 -51.37 0.04
C HIS A 575 -18.48 -51.28 0.41
N GLY A 576 -19.28 -52.00 -0.33
CA GLY A 576 -20.63 -52.33 0.09
C GLY A 576 -20.57 -53.24 1.31
N SER A 577 -21.31 -52.88 2.34
CA SER A 577 -21.85 -53.82 3.31
C SER A 577 -23.03 -53.18 4.02
N GLU A 578 -24.21 -53.67 3.65
CA GLU A 578 -25.45 -53.55 4.41
C GLU A 578 -25.22 -53.98 5.86
N LEU A 579 -25.59 -53.16 6.82
CA LEU A 579 -25.75 -53.55 8.22
C LEU A 579 -27.21 -54.00 8.43
N PRO A 580 -27.46 -55.15 9.05
CA PRO A 580 -28.80 -55.65 9.32
C PRO A 580 -29.41 -54.89 10.53
N PRO A 581 -30.77 -54.86 10.62
CA PRO A 581 -31.49 -54.18 11.68
C PRO A 581 -31.28 -54.88 13.02
N ARG A 582 -30.94 -54.12 14.05
CA ARG A 582 -30.92 -54.62 15.42
C ARG A 582 -32.35 -54.58 15.99
N SER A 583 -32.77 -55.74 16.46
CA SER A 583 -33.95 -56.02 17.29
C SER A 583 -33.92 -55.35 18.64
#